data_5f598d7237f6064f2e9db26ffef090ad
#
_entry.id   5f598d7237f6064f2e9db26ffef090ad
#
_cell.length_a   1.000
_cell.length_b   1.000
_cell.length_c   1.000
_cell.angle_alpha   90.00
_cell.angle_beta   90.00
_cell.angle_gamma   90.00
#
_symmetry.space_group_name_H-M   'P 1'
#
loop_
_entity.id
_entity.type
_entity.pdbx_description
1 polymer ?
#
loop_
_entity_poly.entity_id
_entity_poly.type
_entity_poly.pdbx_seq_one_letter_code
_entity_poly.pdbx_strand_id
1 'polypeptide(L)'
;MKGIYLFACRARHENYDLDYNDIDGKYGCNITGDAMKVSLKPYDFIIASPPCNWWSKANPYYKTSQYALNTKHLLPDIINKLGKQDKPFIIENVKNKKRMLENGIFDLIIKYDLCYQFVGRHIYIKCHNRFRLSTTSRLCLWRKAS
;
A
#
# COMPACT_ATOMS: atom_id res chain seq x y z
N MET A 1 8.96 2.48 -18.01
CA MET A 1 8.03 1.82 -17.06
C MET A 1 7.27 2.90 -16.32
N LYS A 2 5.95 2.93 -16.45
CA LYS A 2 5.09 3.93 -15.80
C LYS A 2 4.34 3.30 -14.64
N GLY A 3 4.41 3.91 -13.47
CA GLY A 3 3.69 3.46 -12.28
C GLY A 3 2.61 4.42 -11.82
N ILE A 4 1.86 4.00 -10.80
CA ILE A 4 0.92 4.85 -10.06
C ILE A 4 1.14 4.70 -8.56
N TYR A 5 1.08 5.81 -7.85
CA TYR A 5 1.08 5.88 -6.40
C TYR A 5 -0.33 6.22 -5.90
N LEU A 6 -1.01 5.26 -5.33
CA LEU A 6 -2.34 5.39 -4.74
C LEU A 6 -2.25 5.85 -3.28
N PHE A 7 -3.15 6.71 -2.86
CA PHE A 7 -3.13 7.36 -1.53
C PHE A 7 -1.84 8.14 -1.29
N ALA A 8 -1.38 8.86 -2.30
CA ALA A 8 -0.04 9.44 -2.30
C ALA A 8 0.13 10.61 -1.33
N CYS A 9 -0.94 11.34 -0.99
CA CYS A 9 -0.87 12.52 -0.15
C CYS A 9 0.24 13.46 -0.67
N ARG A 10 1.28 13.72 0.14
CA ARG A 10 2.44 14.56 -0.20
C ARG A 10 3.65 13.77 -0.74
N ALA A 11 3.55 12.44 -0.80
CA ALA A 11 4.66 11.63 -1.29
C ALA A 11 5.00 11.96 -2.75
N ARG A 12 6.29 12.11 -3.05
CA ARG A 12 6.81 12.30 -4.41
C ARG A 12 8.14 11.56 -4.53
N HIS A 13 8.34 10.91 -5.67
CA HIS A 13 9.54 10.13 -5.96
C HIS A 13 10.08 10.55 -7.33
N GLU A 14 11.06 11.45 -7.33
CA GLU A 14 11.59 12.08 -8.55
C GLU A 14 12.28 11.11 -9.51
N ASN A 15 12.75 9.96 -9.01
CA ASN A 15 13.49 8.98 -9.80
C ASN A 15 12.60 7.98 -10.57
N TYR A 16 11.27 8.13 -10.50
CA TYR A 16 10.32 7.21 -11.12
C TYR A 16 9.27 7.98 -11.92
N ASP A 17 8.87 7.42 -13.05
CA ASP A 17 7.72 7.90 -13.81
C ASP A 17 6.43 7.43 -13.13
N LEU A 18 5.87 8.28 -12.28
CA LEU A 18 4.71 7.99 -11.45
C LEU A 18 3.59 9.01 -11.65
N ASP A 19 2.39 8.51 -11.87
CA ASP A 19 1.18 9.27 -11.58
C ASP A 19 0.87 9.16 -10.08
N TYR A 20 0.30 10.19 -9.51
CA TYR A 20 -0.04 10.28 -8.08
C TYR A 20 -1.53 10.45 -7.93
N ASN A 21 -2.14 9.64 -7.07
CA ASN A 21 -3.56 9.71 -6.75
C ASN A 21 -3.77 10.04 -5.27
N ASP A 22 -4.71 10.92 -5.00
CA ASP A 22 -5.28 11.13 -3.68
C ASP A 22 -6.75 11.54 -3.80
N ILE A 23 -7.53 11.31 -2.75
CA ILE A 23 -8.93 11.74 -2.70
C ILE A 23 -9.05 13.26 -2.55
N ASP A 24 -8.04 13.90 -1.93
CA ASP A 24 -8.02 15.33 -1.64
C ASP A 24 -7.15 16.08 -2.65
N GLY A 25 -7.79 16.94 -3.45
CA GLY A 25 -7.12 17.77 -4.46
C GLY A 25 -6.07 18.75 -3.93
N LYS A 26 -6.07 19.03 -2.61
CA LYS A 26 -5.10 19.96 -1.99
C LYS A 26 -3.66 19.50 -2.06
N TYR A 27 -3.42 18.21 -2.27
CA TYR A 27 -2.06 17.66 -2.37
C TYR A 27 -1.43 17.80 -3.77
N GLY A 28 -2.17 18.33 -4.75
CA GLY A 28 -1.66 18.54 -6.10
C GLY A 28 -1.32 17.24 -6.84
N CYS A 29 -1.99 16.15 -6.50
CA CYS A 29 -1.89 14.91 -7.25
C CYS A 29 -2.53 15.08 -8.63
N ASN A 30 -1.95 14.47 -9.66
CA ASN A 30 -2.48 14.58 -11.02
C ASN A 30 -3.76 13.75 -11.23
N ILE A 31 -4.09 12.84 -10.32
CA ILE A 31 -5.35 12.09 -10.30
C ILE A 31 -6.04 12.34 -8.95
N THR A 32 -7.13 13.11 -8.95
CA THR A 32 -7.96 13.32 -7.76
C THR A 32 -9.15 12.37 -7.79
N GLY A 33 -9.38 11.66 -6.69
CA GLY A 33 -10.52 10.76 -6.55
C GLY A 33 -10.21 9.49 -5.76
N ASP A 34 -11.24 8.67 -5.62
CA ASP A 34 -11.17 7.42 -4.87
C ASP A 34 -10.20 6.42 -5.51
N ALA A 35 -9.13 6.08 -4.79
CA ALA A 35 -8.11 5.14 -5.22
C ALA A 35 -8.69 3.76 -5.63
N MET A 36 -9.79 3.35 -5.00
CA MET A 36 -10.46 2.08 -5.32
C MET A 36 -11.11 2.08 -6.71
N LYS A 37 -11.40 3.27 -7.26
CA LYS A 37 -12.02 3.46 -8.58
C LYS A 37 -11.02 3.77 -9.69
N VAL A 38 -9.77 4.07 -9.35
CA VAL A 38 -8.74 4.36 -10.35
C VAL A 38 -8.47 3.13 -11.21
N SER A 39 -8.47 3.33 -12.55
CA SER A 39 -8.07 2.27 -13.48
C SER A 39 -6.56 2.03 -13.41
N LEU A 40 -6.17 0.79 -13.20
CA LEU A 40 -4.77 0.37 -13.14
C LEU A 40 -4.22 -0.10 -14.49
N LYS A 41 -5.06 -0.16 -15.53
CA LYS A 41 -4.69 -0.65 -16.86
C LYS A 41 -3.48 0.04 -17.47
N PRO A 42 -3.34 1.38 -17.40
CA PRO A 42 -2.23 2.11 -18.03
C PRO A 42 -0.86 1.90 -17.36
N TYR A 43 -0.82 1.29 -16.18
CA TYR A 43 0.38 1.27 -15.35
C TYR A 43 1.06 -0.09 -15.35
N ASP A 44 2.39 -0.07 -15.29
CA ASP A 44 3.24 -1.26 -15.22
C ASP A 44 3.42 -1.76 -13.78
N PHE A 45 3.35 -0.87 -12.80
CA PHE A 45 3.46 -1.19 -11.37
C PHE A 45 2.66 -0.22 -10.51
N ILE A 46 2.35 -0.64 -9.27
CA ILE A 46 1.51 0.10 -8.34
C ILE A 46 2.21 0.24 -6.98
N ILE A 47 2.18 1.44 -6.42
CA ILE A 47 2.52 1.72 -5.02
C ILE A 47 1.25 2.18 -4.34
N ALA A 48 0.99 1.75 -3.10
CA ALA A 48 -0.17 2.18 -2.34
C ALA A 48 0.18 2.38 -0.86
N SER A 49 -0.22 3.51 -0.30
CA SER A 49 -0.08 3.83 1.12
C SER A 49 -1.45 4.23 1.71
N PRO A 50 -2.35 3.26 1.92
CA PRO A 50 -3.68 3.56 2.44
C PRO A 50 -3.61 4.17 3.85
N PRO A 51 -4.61 4.97 4.26
CA PRO A 51 -4.63 5.65 5.55
C PRO A 51 -4.33 4.73 6.72
N CYS A 52 -3.43 5.16 7.61
CA CYS A 52 -2.91 4.36 8.71
C CYS A 52 -3.57 4.66 10.08
N ASN A 53 -4.50 5.60 10.16
CA ASN A 53 -5.04 6.07 11.44
C ASN A 53 -5.67 4.97 12.29
N TRP A 54 -6.39 4.01 11.68
CA TRP A 54 -6.91 2.84 12.38
C TRP A 54 -5.81 1.90 12.84
N TRP A 55 -4.76 1.74 12.05
CA TRP A 55 -3.69 0.76 12.26
C TRP A 55 -2.60 1.27 13.19
N SER A 56 -2.42 2.58 13.32
CA SER A 56 -1.35 3.19 14.10
C SER A 56 -1.49 2.94 15.60
N LYS A 57 -0.39 2.48 16.22
CA LYS A 57 -0.28 2.39 17.69
C LYS A 57 -0.24 3.77 18.34
N ALA A 58 0.19 4.79 17.60
CA ALA A 58 0.27 6.16 18.10
C ALA A 58 -1.10 6.85 18.20
N ASN A 59 -2.15 6.25 17.63
CA ASN A 59 -3.51 6.77 17.75
C ASN A 59 -4.30 6.04 18.86
N PRO A 60 -4.36 6.58 20.08
CA PRO A 60 -5.11 5.95 21.18
C PRO A 60 -6.62 6.00 20.97
N TYR A 61 -7.08 6.93 20.13
CA TYR A 61 -8.51 7.17 19.85
C TYR A 61 -9.03 6.47 18.60
N TYR A 62 -8.30 5.47 18.06
CA TYR A 62 -8.66 4.84 16.80
C TYR A 62 -10.07 4.23 16.80
N LYS A 63 -10.57 3.74 17.94
CA LYS A 63 -11.92 3.16 18.07
C LYS A 63 -13.05 4.19 18.06
N THR A 64 -12.75 5.46 18.35
CA THR A 64 -13.72 6.55 18.44
C THR A 64 -13.51 7.63 17.39
N SER A 65 -12.34 7.67 16.77
CA SER A 65 -12.06 8.60 15.68
C SER A 65 -12.89 8.25 14.44
N GLN A 66 -13.78 9.17 14.04
CA GLN A 66 -14.60 8.96 12.84
C GLN A 66 -13.77 8.73 11.59
N TYR A 67 -12.64 9.43 11.44
CA TYR A 67 -11.72 9.24 10.31
C TYR A 67 -11.09 7.86 10.32
N ALA A 68 -10.60 7.38 11.48
CA ALA A 68 -10.03 6.03 11.60
C ALA A 68 -11.08 4.95 11.28
N LEU A 69 -12.30 5.10 11.78
CA LEU A 69 -13.41 4.19 11.50
C LEU A 69 -13.79 4.17 10.02
N ASN A 70 -13.86 5.35 9.39
CA ASN A 70 -14.23 5.49 7.98
C ASN A 70 -13.15 4.96 7.03
N THR A 71 -11.88 4.90 7.46
CA THR A 71 -10.75 4.51 6.61
C THR A 71 -10.16 3.13 6.92
N LYS A 72 -10.61 2.46 7.99
CA LYS A 72 -10.07 1.15 8.40
C LYS A 72 -10.16 0.06 7.34
N HIS A 73 -11.19 0.12 6.48
CA HIS A 73 -11.45 -0.86 5.43
C HIS A 73 -10.51 -0.70 4.23
N LEU A 74 -9.83 0.43 4.08
CA LEU A 74 -9.03 0.71 2.89
C LEU A 74 -7.80 -0.19 2.76
N LEU A 75 -7.17 -0.57 3.87
CA LEU A 75 -6.04 -1.52 3.81
C LEU A 75 -6.48 -2.91 3.30
N PRO A 76 -7.48 -3.59 3.87
CA PRO A 76 -7.94 -4.86 3.32
C PRO A 76 -8.50 -4.73 1.90
N ASP A 77 -9.20 -3.64 1.58
CA ASP A 77 -9.78 -3.43 0.25
C ASP A 77 -8.68 -3.27 -0.82
N ILE A 78 -7.61 -2.51 -0.54
CA ILE A 78 -6.50 -2.37 -1.51
C ILE A 78 -5.73 -3.68 -1.67
N ILE A 79 -5.55 -4.48 -0.60
CA ILE A 79 -4.96 -5.81 -0.70
C ILE A 79 -5.81 -6.70 -1.62
N ASN A 80 -7.14 -6.69 -1.45
CA ASN A 80 -8.06 -7.44 -2.33
C ASN A 80 -7.99 -6.96 -3.78
N LYS A 81 -7.95 -5.65 -4.02
CA LYS A 81 -7.87 -5.09 -5.37
C LYS A 81 -6.56 -5.48 -6.06
N LEU A 82 -5.42 -5.28 -5.39
CA LEU A 82 -4.11 -5.54 -5.98
C LEU A 82 -3.75 -7.02 -6.02
N GLY A 83 -4.22 -7.81 -5.05
CA GLY A 83 -4.00 -9.26 -5.02
C GLY A 83 -4.62 -10.01 -6.20
N LYS A 84 -5.68 -9.48 -6.80
CA LYS A 84 -6.35 -10.04 -7.98
C LYS A 84 -5.64 -9.73 -9.31
N GLN A 85 -4.59 -8.91 -9.29
CA GLN A 85 -3.92 -8.43 -10.50
C GLN A 85 -2.59 -9.13 -10.74
N ASP A 86 -2.19 -9.12 -12.01
CA ASP A 86 -0.90 -9.66 -12.43
C ASP A 86 0.24 -8.64 -12.40
N LYS A 87 -0.04 -7.39 -12.03
CA LYS A 87 0.97 -6.32 -12.02
C LYS A 87 1.76 -6.32 -10.72
N PRO A 88 3.06 -5.98 -10.76
CA PRO A 88 3.85 -5.75 -9.57
C PRO A 88 3.26 -4.63 -8.70
N PHE A 89 3.25 -4.84 -7.39
CA PHE A 89 2.81 -3.80 -6.46
C PHE A 89 3.51 -3.87 -5.10
N ILE A 90 3.49 -2.75 -4.40
CA ILE A 90 3.89 -2.62 -3.00
C ILE A 90 2.81 -1.85 -2.25
N ILE A 91 2.37 -2.38 -1.13
CA ILE A 91 1.49 -1.68 -0.18
C ILE A 91 2.30 -1.39 1.08
N GLU A 92 2.32 -0.14 1.49
CA GLU A 92 2.97 0.32 2.71
C GLU A 92 1.92 0.71 3.75
N ASN A 93 2.15 0.35 5.01
CA ASN A 93 1.35 0.83 6.14
C ASN A 93 2.17 0.79 7.44
N VAL A 94 1.60 1.27 8.54
CA VAL A 94 2.23 1.19 9.85
C VAL A 94 2.17 -0.22 10.41
N LYS A 95 3.22 -0.64 11.09
CA LYS A 95 3.31 -1.95 11.73
C LYS A 95 2.42 -2.04 12.96
N ASN A 96 1.41 -2.90 12.93
CA ASN A 96 0.62 -3.29 14.09
C ASN A 96 0.20 -4.76 13.96
N LYS A 97 1.11 -5.66 14.32
CA LYS A 97 0.91 -7.11 14.19
C LYS A 97 -0.39 -7.60 14.81
N LYS A 98 -0.68 -7.19 16.06
CA LYS A 98 -1.88 -7.62 16.80
C LYS A 98 -3.14 -7.20 16.05
N ARG A 99 -3.26 -5.92 15.71
CA ARG A 99 -4.46 -5.38 15.04
C ARG A 99 -4.66 -5.95 13.64
N MET A 100 -3.56 -6.17 12.92
CA MET A 100 -3.61 -6.80 11.60
C MET A 100 -4.03 -8.26 11.68
N LEU A 101 -3.57 -9.02 12.66
CA LEU A 101 -3.99 -10.40 12.89
C LEU A 101 -5.48 -10.46 13.23
N GLU A 102 -5.94 -9.64 14.16
CA GLU A 102 -7.34 -9.58 14.61
C GLU A 102 -8.32 -9.16 13.49
N ASN A 103 -7.85 -8.44 12.48
CA ASN A 103 -8.67 -7.93 11.37
C ASN A 103 -8.42 -8.65 10.03
N GLY A 104 -7.82 -9.84 10.04
CA GLY A 104 -7.71 -10.71 8.88
C GLY A 104 -6.72 -10.27 7.78
N ILE A 105 -5.79 -9.36 8.08
CA ILE A 105 -4.81 -8.90 7.08
C ILE A 105 -3.88 -10.04 6.66
N PHE A 106 -3.41 -10.87 7.60
CA PHE A 106 -2.54 -12.01 7.28
C PHE A 106 -3.27 -13.11 6.50
N ASP A 107 -4.58 -13.29 6.71
CA ASP A 107 -5.40 -14.20 5.93
C ASP A 107 -5.49 -13.75 4.46
N LEU A 108 -5.59 -12.45 4.20
CA LEU A 108 -5.55 -11.89 2.84
C LEU A 108 -4.18 -12.07 2.18
N ILE A 109 -3.10 -11.88 2.95
CA ILE A 109 -1.73 -12.11 2.47
C ILE A 109 -1.55 -13.56 2.01
N ILE A 110 -2.06 -14.52 2.79
CA ILE A 110 -2.04 -15.95 2.44
C ILE A 110 -2.93 -16.22 1.23
N LYS A 111 -4.15 -15.68 1.22
CA LYS A 111 -5.14 -15.90 0.14
C LYS A 111 -4.59 -15.54 -1.24
N TYR A 112 -3.83 -14.45 -1.34
CA TYR A 112 -3.28 -13.96 -2.60
C TYR A 112 -1.80 -14.34 -2.84
N ASP A 113 -1.25 -15.23 -2.02
CA ASP A 113 0.16 -15.64 -2.09
C ASP A 113 1.12 -14.44 -2.11
N LEU A 114 0.95 -13.54 -1.15
CA LEU A 114 1.76 -12.33 -1.03
C LEU A 114 2.90 -12.54 -0.05
N CYS A 115 3.94 -11.72 -0.20
CA CYS A 115 5.00 -11.57 0.81
C CYS A 115 4.75 -10.34 1.67
N TYR A 116 5.24 -10.34 2.90
CA TYR A 116 5.31 -9.14 3.71
C TYR A 116 6.63 -9.05 4.46
N GLN A 117 6.96 -7.83 4.86
CA GLN A 117 8.15 -7.56 5.69
C GLN A 117 7.90 -6.38 6.62
N PHE A 118 8.43 -6.49 7.83
CA PHE A 118 8.49 -5.37 8.76
C PHE A 118 9.84 -4.67 8.66
N VAL A 119 9.80 -3.34 8.51
CA VAL A 119 10.99 -2.49 8.49
C VAL A 119 10.73 -1.32 9.41
N GLY A 120 11.44 -1.25 10.54
CA GLY A 120 11.20 -0.23 11.54
C GLY A 120 9.74 -0.23 12.02
N ARG A 121 9.06 0.88 11.79
CA ARG A 121 7.65 1.07 12.17
C ARG A 121 6.65 0.73 11.08
N HIS A 122 7.09 0.18 9.95
CA HIS A 122 6.26 -0.07 8.78
C HIS A 122 6.16 -1.55 8.44
N ILE A 123 5.09 -1.89 7.73
CA ILE A 123 4.91 -3.14 7.01
C ILE A 123 4.87 -2.83 5.51
N TYR A 124 5.51 -3.68 4.72
CA TYR A 124 5.45 -3.66 3.27
C TYR A 124 4.89 -4.99 2.80
N ILE A 125 3.81 -4.95 2.02
CA ILE A 125 3.13 -6.11 1.44
C ILE A 125 3.33 -6.04 -0.07
N LYS A 126 3.79 -7.13 -0.68
CA LYS A 126 4.08 -7.16 -2.12
C LYS A 126 3.72 -8.52 -2.74
N CYS A 127 3.55 -8.54 -4.06
CA CYS A 127 3.39 -9.78 -4.80
C CYS A 127 4.67 -10.64 -4.77
N HIS A 128 4.51 -11.95 -4.74
CA HIS A 128 5.60 -12.91 -4.78
C HIS A 128 6.27 -12.90 -6.16
N ASN A 129 7.62 -12.88 -6.21
CA ASN A 129 8.47 -13.10 -7.39
C ASN A 129 8.28 -12.19 -8.63
N ARG A 130 7.48 -11.14 -8.62
CA ARG A 130 7.27 -10.29 -9.80
C ARG A 130 8.13 -9.02 -9.85
N PHE A 131 8.88 -8.70 -8.80
CA PHE A 131 9.82 -7.59 -8.77
C PHE A 131 11.26 -8.07 -9.07
N ARG A 132 11.57 -8.39 -10.32
CA ARG A 132 12.93 -8.28 -10.83
C ARG A 132 13.09 -6.89 -11.47
N LEU A 133 13.21 -5.86 -10.65
CA LEU A 133 13.82 -4.63 -11.13
C LEU A 133 15.33 -4.90 -11.27
N SER A 134 15.87 -4.53 -12.42
CA SER A 134 17.28 -4.67 -12.74
C SER A 134 18.19 -4.24 -11.58
N THR A 135 19.33 -4.88 -11.47
CA THR A 135 20.36 -4.86 -10.43
C THR A 135 20.93 -3.49 -10.03
N THR A 136 20.36 -2.37 -10.45
CA THR A 136 20.86 -1.01 -10.16
C THR A 136 20.02 -0.18 -9.19
N SER A 137 18.87 -0.63 -8.73
CA SER A 137 18.10 0.09 -7.72
C SER A 137 18.11 -0.64 -6.37
N ARG A 138 18.56 0.04 -5.34
CA ARG A 138 18.66 -0.43 -3.93
C ARG A 138 17.32 -0.88 -3.30
N LEU A 139 16.24 -0.95 -4.05
CA LEU A 139 14.91 -1.41 -3.63
C LEU A 139 14.69 -2.92 -3.78
N CYS A 140 15.68 -3.67 -4.26
CA CYS A 140 15.55 -5.09 -4.62
C CYS A 140 16.24 -6.09 -3.68
N LEU A 141 16.58 -5.75 -2.47
CA LEU A 141 17.17 -6.72 -1.52
C LEU A 141 16.23 -7.05 -0.37
N TRP A 142 15.14 -7.75 -0.71
CA TRP A 142 14.28 -8.35 0.29
C TRP A 142 14.45 -9.87 0.25
N ARG A 143 15.46 -10.36 0.97
CA ARG A 143 15.55 -11.79 1.30
C ARG A 143 14.41 -12.15 2.26
N LYS A 144 13.83 -13.37 2.07
CA LYS A 144 12.97 -14.00 3.09
C LYS A 144 13.65 -13.83 4.46
N ALA A 145 13.05 -13.06 5.35
CA ALA A 145 13.32 -13.22 6.76
C ALA A 145 12.54 -14.45 7.20
N SER A 146 13.26 -15.51 7.39
CA SER A 146 12.78 -16.71 8.08
C SER A 146 12.32 -16.37 9.50
#